data_223b535a8428c40e747592a417d55a49
#
_entry.id   223b535a8428c40e747592a417d55a49
#
_cell.length_a   1.000
_cell.length_b   1.000
_cell.length_c   1.000
_cell.angle_alpha   90.00
_cell.angle_beta   90.00
_cell.angle_gamma   90.00
#
_symmetry.space_group_name_H-M   'P 1'
#
loop_
_entity.id
_entity.type
_entity.pdbx_description
1 polymer ?
#
loop_
_entity_poly.entity_id
_entity_poly.type
_entity_poly.pdbx_seq_one_letter_code
_entity_poly.pdbx_strand_id
1 'polypeptide(L)'
;MAMDFHRPVRPDEPGLSIPKARPDWESKMPDMNFRPEFFNLENGEKAPLPFSAQEYETRLTALRRLMTDHDVPAVILTSMHNIAYYSGFLYCSFGRPYGCIITETQCTTISANIDAGQPWRRSHGDNIIYTDWQRNNFWRAARKVSGPLKKIGIEADHMTISQRDLLTEMLDNPQLVDLSGAIMAQRMVKSDAEINLIRQGARIADIGGEAIRAAIREGVREIDVAMAGRDAMELEIAKSFPDSELRDTWVWFQSGLNTDGAHNPVT
;
A
#
# COMPACT_ATOMS: atom_id res chain seq x y z
N MET A 1 9.87 -30.07 18.00
CA MET A 1 8.92 -29.96 19.13
C MET A 1 7.58 -29.60 18.52
N ALA A 2 6.71 -30.58 18.32
CA ALA A 2 5.41 -30.40 17.67
C ALA A 2 4.47 -29.70 18.66
N MET A 3 3.93 -28.53 18.27
CA MET A 3 2.86 -27.88 19.02
C MET A 3 1.56 -28.69 18.83
N ASP A 4 1.02 -29.23 19.90
CA ASP A 4 -0.26 -29.94 19.90
C ASP A 4 -1.40 -28.92 19.99
N PHE A 5 -2.07 -28.65 18.87
CA PHE A 5 -3.16 -27.68 18.74
C PHE A 5 -4.51 -28.16 19.29
N HIS A 6 -4.56 -29.35 19.95
CA HIS A 6 -5.80 -29.96 20.45
C HIS A 6 -5.90 -30.06 21.96
N ARG A 7 -5.10 -29.32 22.72
CA ARG A 7 -5.21 -29.31 24.17
C ARG A 7 -6.42 -28.49 24.61
N PRO A 8 -7.43 -29.09 25.25
CA PRO A 8 -8.55 -28.34 25.83
C PRO A 8 -8.02 -27.42 26.92
N VAL A 9 -8.45 -26.14 26.89
CA VAL A 9 -8.13 -25.15 27.91
C VAL A 9 -8.63 -25.65 29.26
N ARG A 10 -7.75 -25.75 30.26
CA ARG A 10 -8.13 -26.13 31.61
C ARG A 10 -8.85 -24.97 32.30
N PRO A 11 -9.90 -25.25 33.12
CA PRO A 11 -10.71 -24.18 33.74
C PRO A 11 -9.96 -23.27 34.73
N ASP A 12 -8.76 -23.60 35.10
CA ASP A 12 -7.96 -23.02 36.18
C ASP A 12 -6.71 -22.26 35.67
N GLU A 13 -6.46 -22.19 34.36
CA GLU A 13 -5.43 -21.27 33.82
C GLU A 13 -5.96 -19.83 33.92
N PRO A 14 -5.14 -18.86 34.40
CA PRO A 14 -5.56 -17.47 34.41
C PRO A 14 -5.80 -17.06 32.95
N GLY A 15 -7.08 -16.99 32.58
CA GLY A 15 -7.49 -16.54 31.24
C GLY A 15 -6.84 -15.21 30.94
N LEU A 16 -6.39 -15.03 29.70
CA LEU A 16 -6.03 -13.71 29.19
C LEU A 16 -7.16 -12.77 29.58
N SER A 17 -6.93 -11.92 30.58
CA SER A 17 -7.88 -10.88 30.94
C SER A 17 -7.90 -9.88 29.80
N ILE A 18 -8.88 -10.00 28.92
CA ILE A 18 -9.21 -8.94 27.98
C ILE A 18 -9.48 -7.70 28.83
N PRO A 19 -8.76 -6.60 28.64
CA PRO A 19 -9.00 -5.38 29.41
C PRO A 19 -10.48 -5.00 29.25
N LYS A 20 -11.23 -4.89 30.37
CA LYS A 20 -12.64 -4.46 30.35
C LYS A 20 -12.81 -2.97 30.04
N ALA A 21 -11.73 -2.23 29.87
CA ALA A 21 -11.78 -0.87 29.39
C ALA A 21 -12.06 -0.90 27.89
N ARG A 22 -13.24 -0.48 27.48
CA ARG A 22 -13.51 -0.21 26.06
C ARG A 22 -12.47 0.76 25.55
N PRO A 23 -11.83 0.48 24.41
CA PRO A 23 -10.84 1.39 23.87
C PRO A 23 -11.49 2.75 23.62
N ASP A 24 -10.76 3.82 23.85
CA ASP A 24 -11.20 5.23 23.73
C ASP A 24 -11.74 5.61 22.31
N TRP A 25 -11.55 4.75 21.33
CA TRP A 25 -12.08 4.92 19.98
C TRP A 25 -13.61 4.78 19.90
N GLU A 26 -14.27 4.02 20.81
CA GLU A 26 -15.74 3.94 20.80
C GLU A 26 -16.40 5.28 21.12
N SER A 27 -15.77 6.12 21.93
CA SER A 27 -16.27 7.47 22.23
C SER A 27 -16.07 8.46 21.08
N LYS A 28 -15.24 8.10 20.10
CA LYS A 28 -14.94 8.90 18.90
C LYS A 28 -15.69 8.41 17.66
N MET A 29 -16.45 7.30 17.78
CA MET A 29 -17.29 6.83 16.68
C MET A 29 -18.48 7.78 16.51
N PRO A 30 -18.75 8.26 15.30
CA PRO A 30 -19.98 8.98 15.03
C PRO A 30 -21.19 8.08 15.34
N ASP A 31 -22.31 8.71 15.75
CA ASP A 31 -23.58 8.03 15.99
C ASP A 31 -23.82 6.96 14.90
N MET A 32 -24.08 5.72 15.31
CA MET A 32 -24.28 4.58 14.41
C MET A 32 -25.43 4.80 13.40
N ASN A 33 -26.30 5.77 13.64
CA ASN A 33 -27.33 6.23 12.71
C ASN A 33 -26.80 7.23 11.68
N PHE A 34 -25.63 7.86 11.93
CA PHE A 34 -24.99 8.77 11.00
C PHE A 34 -24.12 7.95 10.02
N ARG A 35 -24.47 7.98 8.75
CA ARG A 35 -23.78 7.31 7.66
C ARG A 35 -23.04 8.33 6.79
N PRO A 36 -21.85 8.80 7.23
CA PRO A 36 -21.09 9.78 6.45
C PRO A 36 -20.61 9.16 5.14
N GLU A 37 -20.51 9.95 4.10
CA GLU A 37 -19.91 9.54 2.83
C GLU A 37 -18.42 9.24 3.00
N PHE A 38 -17.76 10.04 3.82
CA PHE A 38 -16.34 9.95 4.17
C PHE A 38 -16.08 10.63 5.53
N PHE A 39 -14.96 10.31 6.15
CA PHE A 39 -14.53 10.89 7.42
C PHE A 39 -13.00 10.81 7.57
N ASN A 40 -12.44 11.51 8.56
CA ASN A 40 -11.04 11.39 8.95
C ASN A 40 -10.94 10.59 10.24
N LEU A 41 -9.95 9.73 10.35
CA LEU A 41 -9.66 8.96 11.57
C LEU A 41 -8.15 8.94 11.81
N GLU A 42 -7.73 9.75 12.74
CA GLU A 42 -6.37 9.77 13.27
C GLU A 42 -6.32 8.84 14.49
N ASN A 43 -5.89 7.60 14.27
CA ASN A 43 -5.90 6.58 15.31
C ASN A 43 -4.48 6.11 15.63
N GLY A 44 -3.97 6.52 16.78
CA GLY A 44 -2.63 6.19 17.26
C GLY A 44 -1.54 7.14 16.73
N GLU A 45 -0.31 6.68 16.75
CA GLU A 45 0.86 7.40 16.22
C GLU A 45 1.15 7.00 14.77
N LYS A 46 1.85 7.86 14.04
CA LYS A 46 2.37 7.52 12.71
C LYS A 46 3.39 6.40 12.81
N ALA A 47 3.24 5.38 11.99
CA ALA A 47 4.22 4.29 11.88
C ALA A 47 5.52 4.80 11.20
N PRO A 48 6.68 4.23 11.53
CA PRO A 48 7.89 4.48 10.77
C PRO A 48 7.68 4.11 9.29
N LEU A 49 8.03 5.02 8.39
CA LEU A 49 7.96 4.80 6.95
C LEU A 49 9.30 4.34 6.40
N PRO A 50 9.33 3.67 5.22
CA PRO A 50 10.58 3.20 4.61
C PRO A 50 11.60 4.31 4.32
N PHE A 51 11.12 5.53 4.14
CA PHE A 51 11.95 6.71 3.84
C PHE A 51 11.70 7.83 4.83
N SER A 52 12.66 8.75 4.93
CA SER A 52 12.53 9.93 5.78
C SER A 52 11.45 10.89 5.27
N ALA A 53 10.93 11.73 6.16
CA ALA A 53 10.01 12.80 5.78
C ALA A 53 10.61 13.71 4.70
N GLN A 54 11.92 14.01 4.79
CA GLN A 54 12.63 14.81 3.79
C GLN A 54 12.63 14.17 2.41
N GLU A 55 12.76 12.85 2.31
CA GLU A 55 12.69 12.14 1.03
C GLU A 55 11.30 12.29 0.39
N TYR A 56 10.22 12.13 1.17
CA TYR A 56 8.86 12.35 0.65
C TYR A 56 8.63 13.79 0.22
N GLU A 57 9.10 14.78 0.99
CA GLU A 57 8.97 16.19 0.61
C GLU A 57 9.76 16.52 -0.66
N THR A 58 10.90 15.88 -0.88
CA THR A 58 11.68 16.04 -2.12
C THR A 58 10.88 15.53 -3.32
N ARG A 59 10.27 14.35 -3.20
CA ARG A 59 9.42 13.75 -4.23
C ARG A 59 8.19 14.61 -4.52
N LEU A 60 7.51 15.07 -3.47
CA LEU A 60 6.34 15.95 -3.58
C LEU A 60 6.70 17.29 -4.22
N THR A 61 7.84 17.86 -3.87
CA THR A 61 8.35 19.10 -4.50
C THR A 61 8.58 18.91 -5.99
N ALA A 62 9.16 17.77 -6.39
CA ALA A 62 9.37 17.47 -7.81
C ALA A 62 8.04 17.31 -8.57
N LEU A 63 7.05 16.65 -7.97
CA LEU A 63 5.71 16.52 -8.56
C LEU A 63 5.01 17.87 -8.65
N ARG A 64 5.09 18.71 -7.62
CA ARG A 64 4.49 20.06 -7.61
C ARG A 64 5.10 20.97 -8.68
N ARG A 65 6.38 20.86 -8.99
CA ARG A 65 7.00 21.52 -10.14
C ARG A 65 6.38 21.04 -11.45
N LEU A 66 6.25 19.73 -11.62
CA LEU A 66 5.59 19.15 -12.79
C LEU A 66 4.14 19.65 -12.93
N MET A 67 3.40 19.74 -11.82
CA MET A 67 2.05 20.31 -11.79
C MET A 67 2.04 21.75 -12.28
N THR A 68 3.00 22.56 -11.85
CA THR A 68 3.15 23.95 -12.29
C THR A 68 3.46 24.04 -13.80
N ASP A 69 4.37 23.22 -14.29
CA ASP A 69 4.77 23.19 -15.72
C ASP A 69 3.59 22.82 -16.64
N HIS A 70 2.64 22.03 -16.15
CA HIS A 70 1.44 21.61 -16.88
C HIS A 70 0.18 22.43 -16.55
N ASP A 71 0.29 23.47 -15.70
CA ASP A 71 -0.83 24.28 -15.22
C ASP A 71 -1.95 23.43 -14.61
N VAL A 72 -1.58 22.50 -13.72
CA VAL A 72 -2.48 21.54 -13.06
C VAL A 72 -2.48 21.80 -11.56
N PRO A 73 -3.61 22.20 -10.95
CA PRO A 73 -3.67 22.53 -9.52
C PRO A 73 -3.68 21.30 -8.60
N ALA A 74 -4.05 20.14 -9.13
CA ALA A 74 -4.04 18.88 -8.38
C ALA A 74 -3.76 17.69 -9.28
N VAL A 75 -3.22 16.61 -8.69
CA VAL A 75 -3.04 15.31 -9.34
C VAL A 75 -3.75 14.26 -8.50
N ILE A 76 -4.49 13.37 -9.16
CA ILE A 76 -5.02 12.16 -8.55
C ILE A 76 -4.22 10.95 -9.01
N LEU A 77 -3.61 10.25 -8.05
CA LEU A 77 -2.90 9.01 -8.26
C LEU A 77 -3.80 7.83 -7.87
N THR A 78 -3.83 6.80 -8.69
CA THR A 78 -4.61 5.59 -8.48
C THR A 78 -3.77 4.32 -8.54
N SER A 79 -2.55 4.38 -9.09
CA SER A 79 -1.62 3.26 -9.08
C SER A 79 -0.99 3.07 -7.71
N MET A 80 -0.94 1.83 -7.25
CA MET A 80 -0.34 1.45 -5.98
C MET A 80 1.11 1.96 -5.85
N HIS A 81 1.88 1.85 -6.92
CA HIS A 81 3.29 2.25 -6.94
C HIS A 81 3.48 3.75 -6.76
N ASN A 82 2.68 4.58 -7.43
CA ASN A 82 2.80 6.03 -7.32
C ASN A 82 2.21 6.53 -6.00
N ILE A 83 1.12 5.94 -5.50
CA ILE A 83 0.60 6.25 -4.17
C ILE A 83 1.69 5.99 -3.12
N ALA A 84 2.33 4.80 -3.14
CA ALA A 84 3.40 4.47 -2.21
C ALA A 84 4.63 5.38 -2.37
N TYR A 85 4.98 5.75 -3.60
CA TYR A 85 6.14 6.61 -3.86
C TYR A 85 6.00 8.00 -3.24
N TYR A 86 4.83 8.63 -3.36
CA TYR A 86 4.62 9.99 -2.87
C TYR A 86 4.07 10.06 -1.45
N SER A 87 3.34 9.06 -0.99
CA SER A 87 2.70 9.10 0.34
C SER A 87 3.26 8.08 1.35
N GLY A 88 4.06 7.12 0.90
CA GLY A 88 4.50 6.00 1.75
C GLY A 88 3.44 4.91 1.93
N PHE A 89 2.19 5.17 1.58
CA PHE A 89 1.11 4.21 1.78
C PHE A 89 1.08 3.14 0.70
N LEU A 90 1.50 1.94 1.05
CA LEU A 90 1.36 0.75 0.20
C LEU A 90 0.11 -0.01 0.63
N TYR A 91 -0.83 -0.20 -0.30
CA TYR A 91 -2.08 -0.89 -0.04
C TYR A 91 -2.21 -2.18 -0.87
N CYS A 92 -3.09 -3.07 -0.41
CA CYS A 92 -3.49 -4.24 -1.19
C CYS A 92 -4.80 -3.93 -1.93
N SER A 93 -4.83 -4.12 -3.24
CA SER A 93 -6.05 -3.88 -4.03
C SER A 93 -6.91 -5.14 -4.06
N PHE A 94 -8.01 -5.12 -3.29
CA PHE A 94 -9.01 -6.19 -3.27
C PHE A 94 -10.36 -5.72 -3.83
N GLY A 95 -10.32 -5.02 -4.97
CA GLY A 95 -11.55 -4.57 -5.66
C GLY A 95 -12.14 -3.27 -5.12
N ARG A 96 -11.55 -2.63 -4.10
CA ARG A 96 -11.92 -1.29 -3.64
C ARG A 96 -10.96 -0.25 -4.23
N PRO A 97 -11.47 0.92 -4.66
CA PRO A 97 -10.60 1.98 -5.13
C PRO A 97 -9.81 2.61 -3.98
N TYR A 98 -8.54 2.91 -4.26
CA TYR A 98 -7.64 3.70 -3.44
C TYR A 98 -7.07 4.82 -4.30
N GLY A 99 -6.67 5.90 -3.66
CA GLY A 99 -6.08 7.01 -4.36
C GLY A 99 -5.21 7.88 -3.45
N CYS A 100 -4.51 8.80 -4.08
CA CYS A 100 -3.83 9.89 -3.40
C CYS A 100 -4.05 11.16 -4.20
N ILE A 101 -4.51 12.22 -3.57
CA ILE A 101 -4.60 13.53 -4.18
C ILE A 101 -3.48 14.39 -3.64
N ILE A 102 -2.72 14.97 -4.57
CA ILE A 102 -1.64 15.89 -4.27
C ILE A 102 -2.02 17.23 -4.87
N THR A 103 -2.02 18.25 -4.01
CA THR A 103 -2.21 19.65 -4.36
C THR A 103 -0.91 20.42 -4.12
N GLU A 104 -0.93 21.74 -4.32
CA GLU A 104 0.20 22.60 -4.00
C GLU A 104 0.69 22.43 -2.56
N THR A 105 -0.22 22.21 -1.61
CA THR A 105 0.11 22.19 -0.17
C THR A 105 -0.17 20.87 0.53
N GLN A 106 -0.95 19.97 -0.06
CA GLN A 106 -1.43 18.75 0.60
C GLN A 106 -1.00 17.50 -0.17
N CYS A 107 -0.85 16.40 0.57
CA CYS A 107 -0.75 15.04 0.08
C CYS A 107 -1.73 14.21 0.91
N THR A 108 -2.86 13.81 0.32
CA THR A 108 -3.94 13.14 1.05
C THR A 108 -4.29 11.83 0.38
N THR A 109 -4.12 10.73 1.09
CA THR A 109 -4.55 9.41 0.65
C THR A 109 -6.05 9.23 0.85
N ILE A 110 -6.68 8.49 -0.06
CA ILE A 110 -8.12 8.14 0.01
C ILE A 110 -8.21 6.63 0.13
N SER A 111 -8.80 6.15 1.23
CA SER A 111 -8.85 4.74 1.57
C SER A 111 -10.24 4.27 1.93
N ALA A 112 -10.47 2.95 1.85
CA ALA A 112 -11.74 2.34 2.20
C ALA A 112 -11.90 2.20 3.72
N ASN A 113 -13.11 2.31 4.21
CA ASN A 113 -13.45 2.20 5.64
C ASN A 113 -13.03 0.86 6.27
N ILE A 114 -12.88 -0.21 5.48
CA ILE A 114 -12.42 -1.50 5.98
C ILE A 114 -11.02 -1.44 6.61
N ASP A 115 -10.18 -0.48 6.19
CA ASP A 115 -8.82 -0.31 6.69
C ASP A 115 -8.73 0.64 7.89
N ALA A 116 -9.85 1.29 8.26
CA ALA A 116 -9.97 2.18 9.40
C ALA A 116 -8.83 3.22 9.49
N GLY A 117 -8.16 3.34 10.63
CA GLY A 117 -7.07 4.30 10.84
C GLY A 117 -5.69 3.85 10.34
N GLN A 118 -5.55 2.62 9.80
CA GLN A 118 -4.28 2.11 9.31
C GLN A 118 -3.67 2.98 8.19
N PRO A 119 -4.42 3.41 7.16
CA PRO A 119 -3.87 4.24 6.10
C PRO A 119 -3.32 5.58 6.59
N TRP A 120 -3.97 6.21 7.57
CA TRP A 120 -3.44 7.43 8.18
C TRP A 120 -2.10 7.18 8.88
N ARG A 121 -2.00 6.10 9.71
CA ARG A 121 -0.74 5.78 10.40
C ARG A 121 0.41 5.53 9.46
N ARG A 122 0.15 5.00 8.26
CA ARG A 122 1.16 4.58 7.28
C ARG A 122 1.33 5.54 6.12
N SER A 123 0.80 6.76 6.22
CA SER A 123 0.97 7.81 5.21
C SER A 123 1.84 8.93 5.74
N HIS A 124 2.69 9.48 4.87
CA HIS A 124 3.46 10.70 5.15
C HIS A 124 2.53 11.91 5.32
N GLY A 125 1.51 12.02 4.47
CA GLY A 125 0.49 13.09 4.54
C GLY A 125 -0.77 12.69 5.31
N ASP A 126 -1.88 13.29 4.93
CA ASP A 126 -3.19 13.05 5.52
C ASP A 126 -3.89 11.84 4.90
N ASN A 127 -5.03 11.48 5.50
CA ASN A 127 -5.90 10.43 4.99
C ASN A 127 -7.36 10.81 5.14
N ILE A 128 -8.16 10.49 4.14
CA ILE A 128 -9.61 10.53 4.20
C ILE A 128 -10.16 9.14 3.91
N ILE A 129 -11.10 8.69 4.72
CA ILE A 129 -11.70 7.37 4.64
C ILE A 129 -13.08 7.51 4.00
N TYR A 130 -13.32 6.81 2.88
CA TYR A 130 -14.66 6.73 2.31
C TYR A 130 -15.40 5.50 2.81
N THR A 131 -16.74 5.61 2.89
CA THR A 131 -17.63 4.54 3.34
C THR A 131 -18.31 3.85 2.15
N ASP A 132 -18.85 2.64 2.41
CA ASP A 132 -19.57 1.86 1.40
C ASP A 132 -21.11 2.07 1.45
N TRP A 133 -21.61 3.04 2.21
CA TRP A 133 -23.05 3.26 2.37
C TRP A 133 -23.75 3.73 1.11
N GLN A 134 -23.01 4.41 0.21
CA GLN A 134 -23.47 4.84 -1.11
C GLN A 134 -22.40 4.54 -2.15
N ARG A 135 -22.85 4.44 -3.40
CA ARG A 135 -21.94 4.36 -4.54
C ARG A 135 -21.13 5.66 -4.69
N ASN A 136 -19.94 5.53 -5.22
CA ASN A 136 -19.07 6.65 -5.60
C ASN A 136 -18.54 7.50 -4.45
N ASN A 137 -18.61 7.03 -3.19
CA ASN A 137 -18.06 7.78 -2.05
C ASN A 137 -16.56 8.02 -2.15
N PHE A 138 -15.80 7.14 -2.81
CA PHE A 138 -14.40 7.39 -3.15
C PHE A 138 -14.24 8.69 -3.95
N TRP A 139 -15.04 8.89 -4.99
CA TRP A 139 -14.98 10.09 -5.83
C TRP A 139 -15.51 11.33 -5.12
N ARG A 140 -16.47 11.17 -4.21
CA ARG A 140 -16.94 12.25 -3.33
C ARG A 140 -15.85 12.70 -2.36
N ALA A 141 -15.11 11.75 -1.78
CA ALA A 141 -13.92 12.04 -0.98
C ALA A 141 -12.83 12.73 -1.82
N ALA A 142 -12.60 12.24 -3.05
CA ALA A 142 -11.68 12.87 -3.98
C ALA A 142 -12.04 14.34 -4.26
N ARG A 143 -13.32 14.61 -4.55
CA ARG A 143 -13.84 15.97 -4.74
C ARG A 143 -13.67 16.84 -3.48
N LYS A 144 -13.88 16.26 -2.28
CA LYS A 144 -13.68 16.97 -1.02
C LYS A 144 -12.24 17.42 -0.84
N VAL A 145 -11.28 16.57 -1.16
CA VAL A 145 -9.85 16.86 -1.03
C VAL A 145 -9.37 17.85 -2.10
N SER A 146 -9.73 17.61 -3.36
CA SER A 146 -9.27 18.43 -4.48
C SER A 146 -9.94 19.81 -4.56
N GLY A 147 -11.15 19.93 -4.00
CA GLY A 147 -12.00 21.08 -4.25
C GLY A 147 -12.49 21.15 -5.70
N PRO A 148 -13.13 22.27 -6.09
CA PRO A 148 -13.57 22.50 -7.47
C PRO A 148 -12.37 22.79 -8.37
N LEU A 149 -12.21 22.02 -9.45
CA LEU A 149 -11.07 22.11 -10.36
C LEU A 149 -11.53 22.27 -11.80
N LYS A 150 -10.79 23.09 -12.59
CA LYS A 150 -10.93 23.15 -14.04
C LYS A 150 -10.03 22.16 -14.77
N LYS A 151 -8.93 21.75 -14.11
CA LYS A 151 -7.96 20.78 -14.61
C LYS A 151 -7.51 19.86 -13.50
N ILE A 152 -7.19 18.62 -13.83
CA ILE A 152 -6.61 17.66 -12.90
C ILE A 152 -5.63 16.74 -13.62
N GLY A 153 -4.47 16.50 -13.01
CA GLY A 153 -3.51 15.52 -13.48
C GLY A 153 -3.99 14.10 -13.14
N ILE A 154 -3.77 13.17 -14.04
CA ILE A 154 -4.15 11.77 -13.90
C ILE A 154 -3.03 10.85 -14.36
N GLU A 155 -3.16 9.57 -14.01
CA GLU A 155 -2.38 8.46 -14.56
C GLU A 155 -3.21 7.76 -15.64
N ALA A 156 -3.10 8.19 -16.90
CA ALA A 156 -3.90 7.62 -17.99
C ALA A 156 -3.54 6.16 -18.30
N ASP A 157 -2.32 5.74 -17.99
CA ASP A 157 -1.83 4.37 -18.14
C ASP A 157 -2.38 3.38 -17.09
N HIS A 158 -2.94 3.90 -16.00
CA HIS A 158 -3.51 3.09 -14.92
C HIS A 158 -5.04 3.25 -14.80
N MET A 159 -5.57 4.42 -15.11
CA MET A 159 -6.99 4.73 -14.94
C MET A 159 -7.86 3.98 -15.98
N THR A 160 -8.81 3.19 -15.51
CA THR A 160 -9.78 2.56 -16.42
C THR A 160 -10.75 3.59 -17.01
N ILE A 161 -11.37 3.26 -18.15
CA ILE A 161 -12.41 4.12 -18.77
C ILE A 161 -13.53 4.44 -17.78
N SER A 162 -14.00 3.45 -17.03
CA SER A 162 -15.05 3.65 -16.03
C SER A 162 -14.62 4.59 -14.90
N GLN A 163 -13.39 4.49 -14.43
CA GLN A 163 -12.84 5.40 -13.42
C GLN A 163 -12.73 6.83 -13.96
N ARG A 164 -12.26 6.99 -15.21
CA ARG A 164 -12.21 8.29 -15.88
C ARG A 164 -13.59 8.94 -15.97
N ASP A 165 -14.61 8.18 -16.39
CA ASP A 165 -15.96 8.69 -16.57
C ASP A 165 -16.57 9.13 -15.23
N LEU A 166 -16.38 8.32 -14.17
CA LEU A 166 -16.80 8.66 -12.80
C LEU A 166 -16.05 9.88 -12.25
N LEU A 167 -14.74 9.97 -12.46
CA LEU A 167 -13.96 11.15 -12.09
C LEU A 167 -14.50 12.39 -12.77
N THR A 168 -14.72 12.31 -14.08
CA THR A 168 -15.22 13.43 -14.88
C THR A 168 -16.59 13.89 -14.38
N GLU A 169 -17.51 12.96 -14.16
CA GLU A 169 -18.85 13.25 -13.62
C GLU A 169 -18.78 13.88 -12.22
N MET A 170 -18.01 13.26 -11.33
CA MET A 170 -18.01 13.61 -9.91
C MET A 170 -17.21 14.89 -9.59
N LEU A 171 -16.29 15.30 -10.45
CA LEU A 171 -15.48 16.50 -10.30
C LEU A 171 -15.91 17.64 -11.24
N ASP A 172 -17.14 17.63 -11.76
CA ASP A 172 -17.72 18.69 -12.61
C ASP A 172 -16.98 18.92 -13.93
N ASN A 173 -16.60 17.83 -14.62
CA ASN A 173 -15.98 17.83 -15.94
C ASN A 173 -14.65 18.62 -16.02
N PRO A 174 -13.65 18.36 -15.16
CA PRO A 174 -12.34 18.99 -15.30
C PRO A 174 -11.65 18.51 -16.58
N GLN A 175 -10.78 19.34 -17.15
CA GLN A 175 -9.85 18.89 -18.17
C GLN A 175 -8.87 17.88 -17.55
N LEU A 176 -8.77 16.70 -18.12
CA LEU A 176 -7.83 15.66 -17.68
C LEU A 176 -6.49 15.88 -18.40
N VAL A 177 -5.40 15.90 -17.63
CA VAL A 177 -4.03 16.02 -18.12
C VAL A 177 -3.27 14.77 -17.75
N ASP A 178 -2.81 14.03 -18.74
CA ASP A 178 -2.02 12.83 -18.50
C ASP A 178 -0.59 13.20 -18.05
N LEU A 179 -0.22 12.72 -16.85
CA LEU A 179 1.11 12.91 -16.26
C LEU A 179 1.87 11.58 -16.09
N SER A 180 1.34 10.45 -16.57
CA SER A 180 1.90 9.11 -16.39
C SER A 180 3.37 9.03 -16.74
N GLY A 181 3.73 9.46 -17.96
CA GLY A 181 5.11 9.41 -18.46
C GLY A 181 6.07 10.29 -17.66
N ALA A 182 5.63 11.48 -17.25
CA ALA A 182 6.45 12.39 -16.46
C ALA A 182 6.65 11.91 -15.01
N ILE A 183 5.62 11.32 -14.40
CA ILE A 183 5.70 10.69 -13.08
C ILE A 183 6.63 9.47 -13.14
N MET A 184 6.52 8.65 -14.17
CA MET A 184 7.44 7.53 -14.39
C MET A 184 8.89 8.00 -14.51
N ALA A 185 9.14 9.08 -15.25
CA ALA A 185 10.49 9.63 -15.41
C ALA A 185 11.11 10.05 -14.07
N GLN A 186 10.33 10.63 -13.15
CA GLN A 186 10.79 10.94 -11.80
C GLN A 186 11.22 9.69 -11.02
N ARG A 187 10.52 8.57 -11.17
CA ARG A 187 10.83 7.31 -10.49
C ARG A 187 11.98 6.52 -11.14
N MET A 188 12.32 6.81 -12.38
CA MET A 188 13.43 6.12 -13.09
C MET A 188 14.79 6.47 -12.51
N VAL A 189 14.99 7.70 -12.04
CA VAL A 189 16.23 8.12 -11.38
C VAL A 189 16.07 7.91 -9.88
N LYS A 190 16.87 7.00 -9.32
CA LYS A 190 16.76 6.59 -7.93
C LYS A 190 17.57 7.51 -7.02
N SER A 191 17.01 7.87 -5.86
CA SER A 191 17.76 8.51 -4.80
C SER A 191 18.74 7.54 -4.10
N ASP A 192 19.69 8.06 -3.35
CA ASP A 192 20.61 7.23 -2.54
C ASP A 192 19.86 6.38 -1.51
N ALA A 193 18.76 6.90 -0.95
CA ALA A 193 17.90 6.17 -0.03
C ALA A 193 17.20 4.98 -0.71
N GLU A 194 16.69 5.18 -1.92
CA GLU A 194 16.09 4.12 -2.73
C GLU A 194 17.13 3.06 -3.15
N ILE A 195 18.33 3.50 -3.57
CA ILE A 195 19.44 2.59 -3.90
C ILE A 195 19.82 1.74 -2.67
N ASN A 196 19.86 2.34 -1.49
CA ASN A 196 20.17 1.59 -0.27
C ASN A 196 19.07 0.54 0.03
N LEU A 197 17.80 0.89 -0.12
CA LEU A 197 16.70 -0.07 0.09
C LEU A 197 16.75 -1.21 -0.94
N ILE A 198 17.06 -0.91 -2.21
CA ILE A 198 17.24 -1.92 -3.26
C ILE A 198 18.40 -2.87 -2.90
N ARG A 199 19.53 -2.36 -2.37
CA ARG A 199 20.63 -3.20 -1.91
C ARG A 199 20.23 -4.14 -0.78
N GLN A 200 19.39 -3.66 0.16
CA GLN A 200 18.88 -4.52 1.23
C GLN A 200 17.95 -5.62 0.66
N GLY A 201 17.09 -5.28 -0.29
CA GLY A 201 16.27 -6.26 -1.00
C GLY A 201 17.11 -7.32 -1.71
N ALA A 202 18.18 -6.92 -2.41
CA ALA A 202 19.10 -7.85 -3.06
C ALA A 202 19.78 -8.80 -2.05
N ARG A 203 20.26 -8.26 -0.91
CA ARG A 203 20.83 -9.09 0.17
C ARG A 203 19.85 -10.13 0.70
N ILE A 204 18.58 -9.75 0.86
CA ILE A 204 17.53 -10.67 1.32
C ILE A 204 17.26 -11.74 0.26
N ALA A 205 17.24 -11.36 -1.02
CA ALA A 205 17.09 -12.31 -2.12
C ALA A 205 18.24 -13.33 -2.16
N ASP A 206 19.49 -12.91 -1.89
CA ASP A 206 20.65 -13.82 -1.78
C ASP A 206 20.47 -14.82 -0.64
N ILE A 207 19.93 -14.42 0.52
CA ILE A 207 19.60 -15.34 1.63
C ILE A 207 18.56 -16.36 1.20
N GLY A 208 17.52 -15.93 0.48
CA GLY A 208 16.53 -16.86 -0.12
C GLY A 208 17.18 -17.82 -1.09
N GLY A 209 18.07 -17.34 -1.98
CA GLY A 209 18.81 -18.15 -2.93
C GLY A 209 19.67 -19.22 -2.26
N GLU A 210 20.37 -18.90 -1.17
CA GLU A 210 21.14 -19.87 -0.41
C GLU A 210 20.25 -20.93 0.26
N ALA A 211 19.09 -20.56 0.79
CA ALA A 211 18.12 -21.48 1.35
C ALA A 211 17.54 -22.43 0.29
N ILE A 212 17.24 -21.93 -0.91
CA ILE A 212 16.83 -22.73 -2.08
C ILE A 212 17.92 -23.73 -2.43
N ARG A 213 19.17 -23.27 -2.58
CA ARG A 213 20.32 -24.15 -2.92
C ARG A 213 20.48 -25.27 -1.90
N ALA A 214 20.31 -24.99 -0.61
CA ALA A 214 20.43 -25.97 0.47
C ALA A 214 19.26 -26.98 0.48
N ALA A 215 18.08 -26.57 0.01
CA ALA A 215 16.89 -27.42 -0.01
C ALA A 215 16.85 -28.41 -1.20
N ILE A 216 17.61 -28.16 -2.26
CA ILE A 216 17.63 -29.00 -3.47
C ILE A 216 18.25 -30.38 -3.14
N ARG A 217 17.47 -31.44 -3.36
CA ARG A 217 17.89 -32.84 -3.23
C ARG A 217 17.00 -33.74 -4.08
N GLU A 218 17.46 -34.96 -4.35
CA GLU A 218 16.65 -35.95 -5.05
C GLU A 218 15.33 -36.22 -4.34
N GLY A 219 14.23 -36.25 -5.08
CA GLY A 219 12.89 -36.52 -4.57
C GLY A 219 12.21 -35.38 -3.81
N VAL A 220 12.84 -34.21 -3.67
CA VAL A 220 12.21 -33.03 -3.10
C VAL A 220 11.21 -32.44 -4.10
N ARG A 221 10.06 -31.97 -3.62
CA ARG A 221 9.08 -31.27 -4.46
C ARG A 221 9.52 -29.84 -4.72
N GLU A 222 9.16 -29.29 -5.88
CA GLU A 222 9.44 -27.88 -6.24
C GLU A 222 8.88 -26.91 -5.18
N ILE A 223 7.66 -27.18 -4.69
CA ILE A 223 7.03 -26.34 -3.68
C ILE A 223 7.82 -26.31 -2.36
N ASP A 224 8.41 -27.42 -1.93
CA ASP A 224 9.19 -27.47 -0.68
C ASP A 224 10.46 -26.61 -0.81
N VAL A 225 11.09 -26.60 -1.98
CA VAL A 225 12.26 -25.77 -2.29
C VAL A 225 11.87 -24.29 -2.35
N ALA A 226 10.75 -23.96 -3.01
CA ALA A 226 10.24 -22.60 -3.10
C ALA A 226 9.91 -22.03 -1.70
N MET A 227 9.24 -22.83 -0.86
CA MET A 227 8.89 -22.43 0.51
C MET A 227 10.13 -22.22 1.38
N ALA A 228 11.17 -23.03 1.25
CA ALA A 228 12.43 -22.83 1.99
C ALA A 228 13.05 -21.45 1.68
N GLY A 229 13.08 -21.05 0.42
CA GLY A 229 13.58 -19.73 0.01
C GLY A 229 12.70 -18.59 0.53
N ARG A 230 11.38 -18.72 0.38
CA ARG A 230 10.42 -17.72 0.87
C ARG A 230 10.53 -17.54 2.40
N ASP A 231 10.48 -18.62 3.14
CA ASP A 231 10.53 -18.56 4.61
C ASP A 231 11.83 -17.90 5.10
N ALA A 232 12.96 -18.21 4.46
CA ALA A 232 14.24 -17.57 4.79
C ALA A 232 14.21 -16.05 4.56
N MET A 233 13.64 -15.59 3.45
CA MET A 233 13.48 -14.15 3.17
C MET A 233 12.53 -13.48 4.16
N GLU A 234 11.35 -14.06 4.42
CA GLU A 234 10.36 -13.50 5.35
C GLU A 234 10.91 -13.37 6.77
N LEU A 235 11.63 -14.38 7.26
CA LEU A 235 12.25 -14.34 8.57
C LEU A 235 13.35 -13.29 8.67
N GLU A 236 14.16 -13.14 7.62
CA GLU A 236 15.19 -12.10 7.59
C GLU A 236 14.59 -10.70 7.50
N ILE A 237 13.51 -10.49 6.73
CA ILE A 237 12.79 -9.21 6.70
C ILE A 237 12.23 -8.89 8.09
N ALA A 238 11.59 -9.85 8.75
CA ALA A 238 11.04 -9.65 10.08
C ALA A 238 12.11 -9.28 11.12
N LYS A 239 13.33 -9.81 10.95
CA LYS A 239 14.49 -9.52 11.81
C LYS A 239 15.13 -8.17 11.50
N SER A 240 15.36 -7.88 10.22
CA SER A 240 16.13 -6.69 9.78
C SER A 240 15.26 -5.44 9.68
N PHE A 241 13.95 -5.60 9.48
CA PHE A 241 12.96 -4.53 9.31
C PHE A 241 11.73 -4.81 10.18
N PRO A 242 11.86 -4.78 11.53
CA PRO A 242 10.78 -5.14 12.44
C PRO A 242 9.56 -4.23 12.32
N ASP A 243 9.74 -2.99 11.87
CA ASP A 243 8.65 -2.01 11.67
C ASP A 243 7.98 -2.16 10.30
N SER A 244 8.47 -3.05 9.42
CA SER A 244 7.85 -3.28 8.12
C SER A 244 6.55 -4.08 8.28
N GLU A 245 5.42 -3.45 8.00
CA GLU A 245 4.10 -4.08 8.10
C GLU A 245 3.71 -4.87 6.84
N LEU A 246 4.33 -4.57 5.70
CA LEU A 246 4.10 -5.27 4.45
C LEU A 246 5.37 -5.97 3.97
N ARG A 247 5.19 -7.23 3.65
CA ARG A 247 6.21 -8.08 3.05
C ARG A 247 5.59 -8.76 1.83
N ASP A 248 6.35 -8.80 0.76
CA ASP A 248 5.92 -9.43 -0.48
C ASP A 248 7.12 -10.17 -1.07
N THR A 249 7.21 -11.44 -0.76
CA THR A 249 8.28 -12.33 -1.22
C THR A 249 7.70 -13.43 -2.07
N TRP A 250 8.22 -13.54 -3.30
CA TRP A 250 7.84 -14.57 -4.25
C TRP A 250 9.03 -15.43 -4.60
N VAL A 251 8.84 -16.73 -4.63
CA VAL A 251 9.81 -17.69 -5.10
C VAL A 251 9.16 -18.58 -6.14
N TRP A 252 9.69 -18.54 -7.35
CA TRP A 252 9.39 -19.46 -8.41
C TRP A 252 10.56 -20.44 -8.53
N PHE A 253 10.34 -21.69 -8.13
CA PHE A 253 11.31 -22.76 -8.30
C PHE A 253 10.73 -23.82 -9.22
N GLN A 254 11.41 -24.08 -10.31
CA GLN A 254 10.95 -24.97 -11.36
C GLN A 254 12.08 -25.93 -11.76
N SER A 255 11.71 -27.15 -12.15
CA SER A 255 12.65 -28.18 -12.57
C SER A 255 12.11 -28.98 -13.75
N GLY A 256 12.99 -29.67 -14.46
CA GLY A 256 12.61 -30.57 -15.57
C GLY A 256 11.73 -29.86 -16.60
N LEU A 257 10.58 -30.46 -16.90
CA LEU A 257 9.63 -29.94 -17.90
C LEU A 257 9.05 -28.59 -17.55
N ASN A 258 8.91 -28.26 -16.25
CA ASN A 258 8.36 -26.98 -15.78
C ASN A 258 9.28 -25.78 -16.09
N THR A 259 10.48 -26.00 -16.60
CA THR A 259 11.41 -24.93 -17.01
C THR A 259 11.16 -24.40 -18.41
N ASP A 260 10.15 -24.90 -19.13
CA ASP A 260 9.78 -24.44 -20.47
C ASP A 260 9.09 -23.07 -20.48
N GLY A 261 8.62 -22.59 -19.32
CA GLY A 261 8.01 -21.28 -19.14
C GLY A 261 8.39 -20.64 -17.80
N ALA A 262 8.60 -19.32 -17.80
CA ALA A 262 9.06 -18.59 -16.62
C ALA A 262 8.04 -18.55 -15.45
N HIS A 263 6.77 -18.82 -15.72
CA HIS A 263 5.69 -18.69 -14.73
C HIS A 263 4.84 -19.96 -14.59
N ASN A 264 5.44 -21.12 -14.85
CA ASN A 264 4.76 -22.38 -14.60
C ASN A 264 4.48 -22.55 -13.09
N PRO A 265 3.35 -23.17 -12.71
CA PRO A 265 3.04 -23.45 -11.31
C PRO A 265 4.14 -24.27 -10.65
N VAL A 266 4.41 -24.00 -9.39
CA VAL A 266 5.32 -24.79 -8.55
C VAL A 266 4.56 -26.02 -8.04
N THR A 267 5.11 -27.22 -8.21
CA THR A 267 4.49 -28.50 -7.86
C THR A 267 5.24 -29.29 -6.79
#